data_97fe7d54850b62c782a65b20d75d8688
#
_entry.id   97fe7d54850b62c782a65b20d75d8688
#
_cell.length_a   1.000
_cell.length_b   1.000
_cell.length_c   1.000
_cell.angle_alpha   90.00
_cell.angle_beta   90.00
_cell.angle_gamma   90.00
#
_symmetry.space_group_name_H-M   'P 1'
#
loop_
_entity.id
_entity.type
_entity.pdbx_description
1 polymer ?
#
loop_
_entity_poly.entity_id
_entity_poly.type
_entity_poly.pdbx_seq_one_letter_code
_entity_poly.pdbx_strand_id
1 'polypeptide(L)'
;MAHLTNKWIVLHSLGITTHNKVIYGETDFLVLAPQLGIFALEVKGGRVKRENGIWYFTNRYGKTNSKARGPFEQAKDGIFSIVDAMKKRVDIEHRYIPNVLFGYGVMFPDIEYTSSGIDEEQWQVFDSRDGSNVKQFIKRLAEGVKSKWETLYGPLNKSKLPDAADVRYMASILRGDFDCAVSMNVQLHNASEALIALTKEQYRCLDQLDDNPRCLIQGPAGTGKTLLAIEEVKKSVARGEKVALFCFNSNLADWLNSYFSDMPESVRPEFVGTLHKYMTQVAKEADLLPPYPHDPDRIRYYYQTDLPEAAAYALLETGELFDKIVVDEAQDLIRDSYLDVIGGCLKKGLSRGRWTLFGDFSMQAIYAEGVSGTKLIEKLDDITSFIRFKLTVNCRNTKPICKEIETVTGFKAPHDLWTKVDGPPVQYLTWSTMESQCKKLKAVLKQLADSHIEPEKITILSPRKREDSVVSMLDGYVVKDFSVPPGMNTTFCTIQAYKGLENSVIILADIEGFSAEKLMYVGLSRACTGLYVLESDSAKREYDNLLMRRLFNE
;
A
#
# COMPACT_ATOMS: atom_id res chain seq x y z
N MET A 1 -5.34 -17.39 32.51
CA MET A 1 -6.75 -16.93 32.57
C MET A 1 -7.80 -18.05 32.69
N ALA A 2 -7.45 -19.31 32.49
CA ALA A 2 -8.40 -20.43 32.51
C ALA A 2 -9.01 -20.78 33.90
N HIS A 3 -8.61 -20.12 34.97
CA HIS A 3 -9.02 -20.46 36.35
C HIS A 3 -9.96 -19.44 37.02
N LEU A 4 -10.37 -18.37 36.30
CA LEU A 4 -11.32 -17.38 36.82
C LEU A 4 -12.75 -17.79 36.48
N THR A 5 -13.72 -17.46 37.36
CA THR A 5 -15.13 -17.78 37.10
C THR A 5 -15.68 -16.95 35.94
N ASN A 6 -16.65 -17.46 35.17
CA ASN A 6 -17.28 -16.79 34.01
C ASN A 6 -17.93 -15.42 34.33
N LYS A 7 -17.88 -14.94 35.56
CA LYS A 7 -18.43 -13.64 35.99
C LYS A 7 -17.37 -12.58 36.26
N TRP A 8 -16.08 -12.93 36.32
CA TRP A 8 -14.98 -11.98 36.51
C TRP A 8 -14.49 -11.49 35.16
N ILE A 9 -14.16 -10.19 35.09
CA ILE A 9 -13.57 -9.60 33.90
C ILE A 9 -12.14 -9.18 34.24
N VAL A 10 -11.18 -9.50 33.37
CA VAL A 10 -9.79 -9.13 33.52
C VAL A 10 -9.36 -8.34 32.27
N LEU A 11 -8.96 -7.09 32.49
CA LEU A 11 -8.36 -6.25 31.46
C LEU A 11 -6.85 -6.32 31.59
N HIS A 12 -6.17 -6.63 30.50
CA HIS A 12 -4.70 -6.74 30.43
C HIS A 12 -4.13 -5.50 29.74
N SER A 13 -2.98 -5.00 30.21
CA SER A 13 -2.28 -3.83 29.63
C SER A 13 -3.21 -2.64 29.42
N LEU A 14 -3.88 -2.22 30.50
CA LEU A 14 -4.78 -1.08 30.44
C LEU A 14 -3.97 0.23 30.46
N GLY A 15 -3.86 0.88 29.31
CA GLY A 15 -3.22 2.18 29.16
C GLY A 15 -4.08 3.28 29.81
N ILE A 16 -3.48 4.15 30.61
CA ILE A 16 -4.14 5.25 31.32
C ILE A 16 -3.62 6.56 30.74
N THR A 17 -4.44 7.24 29.91
CA THR A 17 -4.09 8.49 29.25
C THR A 17 -4.09 9.70 30.19
N THR A 18 -4.75 9.59 31.36
CA THR A 18 -4.81 10.66 32.39
C THR A 18 -4.22 10.14 33.70
N HIS A 19 -2.91 9.89 33.70
CA HIS A 19 -2.20 9.45 34.90
C HIS A 19 -1.76 10.66 35.75
N ASN A 20 -1.91 10.59 37.06
CA ASN A 20 -1.65 11.73 37.95
C ASN A 20 -0.16 12.12 38.11
N LYS A 21 0.78 11.21 37.75
CA LYS A 21 2.22 11.38 37.97
C LYS A 21 3.10 11.20 36.73
N VAL A 22 2.58 10.63 35.65
CA VAL A 22 3.29 10.39 34.38
C VAL A 22 2.37 10.67 33.21
N ILE A 23 2.92 11.04 32.06
CA ILE A 23 2.15 11.38 30.85
C ILE A 23 1.30 10.19 30.37
N TYR A 24 1.84 8.97 30.48
CA TYR A 24 1.16 7.71 30.17
C TYR A 24 1.46 6.70 31.27
N GLY A 25 0.42 6.10 31.86
CA GLY A 25 0.51 5.02 32.81
C GLY A 25 -0.06 3.74 32.19
N GLU A 26 0.41 2.60 32.64
CA GLU A 26 -0.13 1.30 32.27
C GLU A 26 -0.31 0.47 33.53
N THR A 27 -1.39 -0.31 33.59
CA THR A 27 -1.61 -1.34 34.62
C THR A 27 -1.55 -2.68 33.94
N ASP A 28 -0.67 -3.59 34.41
CA ASP A 28 -0.48 -4.91 33.80
C ASP A 28 -1.80 -5.68 33.74
N PHE A 29 -2.54 -5.73 34.86
CA PHE A 29 -3.87 -6.34 34.92
C PHE A 29 -4.80 -5.53 35.80
N LEU A 30 -6.05 -5.38 35.36
CA LEU A 30 -7.17 -4.90 36.17
C LEU A 30 -8.20 -6.03 36.28
N VAL A 31 -8.47 -6.46 37.51
CA VAL A 31 -9.46 -7.50 37.80
C VAL A 31 -10.73 -6.85 38.33
N LEU A 32 -11.82 -7.03 37.63
CA LEU A 32 -13.18 -6.61 38.01
C LEU A 32 -13.92 -7.84 38.53
N ALA A 33 -14.13 -7.92 39.83
CA ALA A 33 -14.66 -9.13 40.48
C ALA A 33 -15.99 -8.82 41.20
N PRO A 34 -17.13 -9.39 40.73
CA PRO A 34 -18.41 -9.22 41.40
C PRO A 34 -18.34 -9.67 42.85
N GLN A 35 -18.97 -8.91 43.77
CA GLN A 35 -19.02 -9.11 45.19
C GLN A 35 -17.66 -9.06 45.94
N LEU A 36 -16.59 -8.67 45.24
CA LEU A 36 -15.26 -8.52 45.81
C LEU A 36 -14.69 -7.12 45.63
N GLY A 37 -14.77 -6.54 44.46
CA GLY A 37 -14.22 -5.22 44.18
C GLY A 37 -13.42 -5.14 42.87
N ILE A 38 -12.59 -4.11 42.80
CA ILE A 38 -11.72 -3.79 41.65
C ILE A 38 -10.25 -3.85 42.11
N PHE A 39 -9.40 -4.60 41.38
CA PHE A 39 -8.03 -4.80 41.82
C PHE A 39 -7.05 -4.56 40.65
N ALA A 40 -6.13 -3.60 40.82
CA ALA A 40 -5.00 -3.44 39.91
C ALA A 40 -3.84 -4.34 40.36
N LEU A 41 -3.26 -5.05 39.42
CA LEU A 41 -2.14 -5.95 39.66
C LEU A 41 -0.95 -5.55 38.80
N GLU A 42 0.21 -5.46 39.42
CA GLU A 42 1.50 -5.27 38.77
C GLU A 42 2.28 -6.59 38.82
N VAL A 43 2.84 -7.02 37.67
CA VAL A 43 3.55 -8.30 37.57
C VAL A 43 5.03 -8.05 37.32
N LYS A 44 5.89 -8.67 38.13
CA LYS A 44 7.34 -8.61 37.96
C LYS A 44 7.92 -10.01 37.97
N GLY A 45 8.26 -10.50 36.79
CA GLY A 45 8.95 -11.80 36.62
C GLY A 45 10.46 -11.69 36.81
N GLY A 46 11.08 -12.87 37.02
CA GLY A 46 12.52 -13.02 37.21
C GLY A 46 12.99 -12.70 38.61
N ARG A 47 14.29 -12.46 38.75
CA ARG A 47 14.88 -12.15 40.07
C ARG A 47 14.57 -10.70 40.45
N VAL A 48 14.12 -10.50 41.69
CA VAL A 48 13.84 -9.18 42.25
C VAL A 48 14.77 -8.89 43.40
N LYS A 49 15.36 -7.71 43.47
CA LYS A 49 16.20 -7.23 44.55
C LYS A 49 15.82 -5.79 44.88
N ARG A 50 15.80 -5.43 46.17
CA ARG A 50 15.71 -4.03 46.63
C ARG A 50 16.97 -3.67 47.40
N GLU A 51 17.64 -2.60 47.08
CA GLU A 51 18.87 -2.14 47.70
C GLU A 51 18.91 -0.61 47.71
N ASN A 52 19.14 -0.02 48.86
CA ASN A 52 19.13 1.45 49.03
C ASN A 52 17.88 2.14 48.44
N GLY A 53 16.71 1.52 48.56
CA GLY A 53 15.44 2.01 48.05
C GLY A 53 15.24 1.83 46.52
N ILE A 54 16.23 1.33 45.81
CA ILE A 54 16.15 1.06 44.37
C ILE A 54 15.77 -0.42 44.16
N TRP A 55 14.81 -0.63 43.26
CA TRP A 55 14.35 -1.94 42.83
C TRP A 55 15.10 -2.39 41.59
N TYR A 56 15.62 -3.62 41.60
CA TYR A 56 16.34 -4.28 40.52
C TYR A 56 15.54 -5.49 40.06
N PHE A 57 15.25 -5.57 38.75
CA PHE A 57 14.53 -6.65 38.11
C PHE A 57 15.43 -7.30 37.07
N THR A 58 15.80 -8.58 37.28
CA THR A 58 16.66 -9.32 36.35
C THR A 58 15.81 -10.38 35.65
N ASN A 59 15.69 -10.26 34.32
CA ASN A 59 14.92 -11.21 33.51
C ASN A 59 15.68 -12.56 33.35
N ARG A 60 15.00 -13.55 32.74
CA ARG A 60 15.56 -14.89 32.48
C ARG A 60 16.82 -14.90 31.60
N TYR A 61 17.12 -13.80 30.91
CA TYR A 61 18.30 -13.63 30.05
C TYR A 61 19.45 -12.91 30.77
N GLY A 62 19.34 -12.67 32.07
CA GLY A 62 20.35 -12.00 32.88
C GLY A 62 20.38 -10.47 32.76
N LYS A 63 19.50 -9.88 31.96
CA LYS A 63 19.43 -8.40 31.82
C LYS A 63 18.73 -7.82 33.05
N THR A 64 19.41 -6.89 33.73
CA THR A 64 18.89 -6.19 34.92
C THR A 64 18.47 -4.77 34.58
N ASN A 65 17.27 -4.41 34.97
CA ASN A 65 16.74 -3.05 34.93
C ASN A 65 16.55 -2.54 36.36
N SER A 66 16.86 -1.27 36.63
CA SER A 66 16.64 -0.64 37.92
C SER A 66 15.55 0.43 37.85
N LYS A 67 14.75 0.55 38.90
CA LYS A 67 13.72 1.58 39.06
C LYS A 67 13.74 2.08 40.52
N ALA A 68 13.69 3.39 40.69
CA ALA A 68 13.53 4.01 42.02
C ALA A 68 12.09 3.78 42.55
N ARG A 69 11.10 3.71 41.64
CA ARG A 69 9.69 3.49 41.96
C ARG A 69 9.38 2.01 41.98
N GLY A 70 8.90 1.52 43.11
CA GLY A 70 8.60 0.11 43.33
C GLY A 70 7.31 -0.38 42.69
N PRO A 71 7.11 -1.71 42.56
CA PRO A 71 5.90 -2.27 41.94
C PRO A 71 4.62 -2.01 42.78
N PHE A 72 4.71 -1.94 44.10
CA PHE A 72 3.59 -1.58 44.97
C PHE A 72 3.10 -0.15 44.71
N GLU A 73 4.02 0.79 44.54
CA GLU A 73 3.70 2.18 44.22
C GLU A 73 3.11 2.29 42.82
N GLN A 74 3.62 1.50 41.85
CA GLN A 74 3.09 1.44 40.48
C GLN A 74 1.63 0.94 40.48
N ALA A 75 1.37 -0.19 41.14
CA ALA A 75 0.03 -0.77 41.25
C ALA A 75 -0.96 0.17 41.96
N LYS A 76 -0.48 0.81 43.06
CA LYS A 76 -1.27 1.81 43.80
C LYS A 76 -1.68 2.99 42.95
N ASP A 77 -0.73 3.63 42.27
CA ASP A 77 -1.02 4.79 41.44
C ASP A 77 -1.88 4.40 40.22
N GLY A 78 -1.72 3.18 39.69
CA GLY A 78 -2.55 2.63 38.62
C GLY A 78 -4.02 2.56 39.03
N ILE A 79 -4.35 1.96 40.20
CA ILE A 79 -5.76 1.84 40.61
C ILE A 79 -6.40 3.21 40.90
N PHE A 80 -5.68 4.15 41.54
CA PHE A 80 -6.22 5.48 41.78
C PHE A 80 -6.49 6.24 40.47
N SER A 81 -5.59 6.14 39.50
CA SER A 81 -5.78 6.75 38.18
C SER A 81 -6.97 6.14 37.42
N ILE A 82 -7.20 4.82 37.55
CA ILE A 82 -8.35 4.13 36.98
C ILE A 82 -9.65 4.62 37.62
N VAL A 83 -9.70 4.69 38.95
CA VAL A 83 -10.88 5.19 39.70
C VAL A 83 -11.20 6.64 39.29
N ASP A 84 -10.20 7.50 39.16
CA ASP A 84 -10.39 8.87 38.71
C ASP A 84 -10.82 8.97 37.25
N ALA A 85 -10.34 8.08 36.38
CA ALA A 85 -10.81 8.00 35.01
C ALA A 85 -12.29 7.53 34.93
N MET A 86 -12.68 6.59 35.77
CA MET A 86 -14.09 6.15 35.87
C MET A 86 -15.01 7.27 36.35
N LYS A 87 -14.62 8.06 37.35
CA LYS A 87 -15.40 9.23 37.84
C LYS A 87 -15.79 10.19 36.73
N LYS A 88 -14.92 10.33 35.71
CA LYS A 88 -15.15 11.24 34.58
C LYS A 88 -16.03 10.64 33.46
N ARG A 89 -16.22 9.31 33.47
CA ARG A 89 -16.88 8.57 32.37
C ARG A 89 -18.20 7.93 32.76
N VAL A 90 -18.47 7.74 34.06
CA VAL A 90 -19.74 7.17 34.53
C VAL A 90 -20.91 8.13 34.28
N ASP A 91 -22.03 7.61 33.83
CA ASP A 91 -23.29 8.34 33.71
C ASP A 91 -23.93 8.64 35.09
N ILE A 92 -25.07 9.33 35.07
CA ILE A 92 -25.74 9.78 36.30
C ILE A 92 -26.23 8.58 37.15
N GLU A 93 -26.70 7.51 36.52
CA GLU A 93 -27.25 6.34 37.22
C GLU A 93 -26.17 5.51 37.90
N HIS A 94 -24.94 5.51 37.33
CA HIS A 94 -23.83 4.71 37.82
C HIS A 94 -22.77 5.50 38.63
N ARG A 95 -23.11 6.70 39.12
CA ARG A 95 -22.19 7.55 39.92
C ARG A 95 -21.65 6.90 41.19
N TYR A 96 -22.23 5.80 41.66
CA TYR A 96 -21.75 5.04 42.82
C TYR A 96 -20.55 4.13 42.46
N ILE A 97 -20.37 3.75 41.22
CA ILE A 97 -19.34 2.79 40.77
C ILE A 97 -17.92 3.18 41.17
N PRO A 98 -17.44 4.44 41.02
CA PRO A 98 -16.12 4.81 41.48
C PRO A 98 -15.90 4.73 43.01
N ASN A 99 -16.98 4.49 43.76
CA ASN A 99 -16.96 4.38 45.22
C ASN A 99 -17.04 2.93 45.71
N VAL A 100 -17.01 1.92 44.82
CA VAL A 100 -16.93 0.52 45.22
C VAL A 100 -15.56 0.20 45.81
N LEU A 101 -15.45 -0.95 46.48
CA LEU A 101 -14.21 -1.41 47.07
C LEU A 101 -13.14 -1.62 45.99
N PHE A 102 -12.00 -0.98 46.13
CA PHE A 102 -10.87 -1.16 45.21
C PHE A 102 -9.56 -1.34 45.98
N GLY A 103 -8.61 -2.03 45.33
CA GLY A 103 -7.31 -2.28 45.90
C GLY A 103 -6.23 -2.58 44.85
N TYR A 104 -5.05 -2.88 45.28
CA TYR A 104 -3.93 -3.21 44.42
C TYR A 104 -3.09 -4.34 45.03
N GLY A 105 -2.45 -5.10 44.15
CA GLY A 105 -1.53 -6.18 44.53
C GLY A 105 -0.35 -6.28 43.56
N VAL A 106 0.67 -7.00 44.00
CA VAL A 106 1.86 -7.24 43.20
C VAL A 106 2.06 -8.76 43.05
N MET A 107 2.45 -9.19 41.87
CA MET A 107 2.70 -10.58 41.55
C MET A 107 4.19 -10.80 41.23
N PHE A 108 4.84 -11.69 42.01
CA PHE A 108 6.22 -12.17 41.80
C PHE A 108 6.20 -13.68 41.52
N PRO A 109 5.76 -14.15 40.36
CA PRO A 109 5.50 -15.55 40.08
C PRO A 109 6.75 -16.45 40.19
N ASP A 110 7.93 -15.87 40.05
CA ASP A 110 9.20 -16.63 39.95
C ASP A 110 10.02 -16.68 41.27
N ILE A 111 9.56 -15.97 42.31
CA ILE A 111 10.31 -15.93 43.59
C ILE A 111 9.37 -16.12 44.78
N GLU A 112 9.91 -16.53 45.90
CA GLU A 112 9.27 -16.41 47.21
C GLU A 112 9.56 -15.01 47.76
N TYR A 113 8.50 -14.27 48.07
CA TYR A 113 8.61 -12.90 48.54
C TYR A 113 8.10 -12.78 49.98
N THR A 114 8.92 -12.21 50.85
CA THR A 114 8.50 -11.87 52.19
C THR A 114 8.53 -10.36 52.35
N SER A 115 7.38 -9.78 52.70
CA SER A 115 7.22 -8.35 52.90
C SER A 115 8.13 -7.89 54.05
N SER A 116 8.91 -6.85 53.81
CA SER A 116 9.90 -6.32 54.73
C SER A 116 9.73 -4.83 55.05
N GLY A 117 8.78 -4.18 54.38
CA GLY A 117 8.52 -2.74 54.50
C GLY A 117 7.21 -2.45 55.25
N ILE A 118 7.08 -1.23 55.77
CA ILE A 118 5.85 -0.74 56.39
C ILE A 118 4.82 -0.30 55.34
N ASP A 119 5.23 -0.20 54.07
CA ASP A 119 4.48 0.24 52.91
C ASP A 119 3.85 -0.90 52.11
N GLU A 120 4.06 -2.13 52.54
CA GLU A 120 3.61 -3.36 51.88
C GLU A 120 3.07 -4.38 52.88
N GLU A 121 2.03 -5.12 52.48
CA GLU A 121 1.40 -6.14 53.28
C GLU A 121 1.49 -7.50 52.58
N GLN A 122 1.75 -8.59 53.28
CA GLN A 122 1.91 -9.91 52.69
C GLN A 122 0.65 -10.39 51.92
N TRP A 123 -0.54 -9.95 52.35
CA TRP A 123 -1.78 -10.30 51.65
C TRP A 123 -1.90 -9.61 50.28
N GLN A 124 -1.14 -8.56 49.99
CA GLN A 124 -1.07 -7.90 48.68
C GLN A 124 -0.16 -8.60 47.68
N VAL A 125 0.58 -9.63 48.12
CA VAL A 125 1.59 -10.29 47.31
C VAL A 125 1.12 -11.66 46.84
N PHE A 126 1.23 -11.90 45.53
CA PHE A 126 1.24 -13.22 44.93
C PHE A 126 2.69 -13.62 44.67
N ASP A 127 3.08 -14.79 45.10
CA ASP A 127 4.43 -15.29 44.86
C ASP A 127 4.46 -16.77 44.43
N SER A 128 5.64 -17.34 44.25
CA SER A 128 5.81 -18.71 43.76
C SER A 128 5.08 -19.77 44.63
N ARG A 129 4.84 -19.50 45.92
CA ARG A 129 4.10 -20.37 46.83
C ARG A 129 2.61 -20.45 46.54
N ASP A 130 2.05 -19.42 45.90
CA ASP A 130 0.65 -19.42 45.44
C ASP A 130 0.42 -20.31 44.19
N GLY A 131 1.49 -20.75 43.52
CA GLY A 131 1.44 -21.62 42.36
C GLY A 131 0.60 -21.03 41.21
N SER A 132 -0.44 -21.75 40.78
CA SER A 132 -1.37 -21.27 39.74
C SER A 132 -2.68 -20.69 40.30
N ASN A 133 -2.81 -20.53 41.64
CA ASN A 133 -4.08 -20.20 42.28
C ASN A 133 -4.35 -18.69 42.41
N VAL A 134 -4.34 -18.00 41.26
CA VAL A 134 -4.61 -16.55 41.16
C VAL A 134 -5.98 -16.19 41.79
N LYS A 135 -6.97 -17.08 41.66
CA LYS A 135 -8.31 -16.84 42.25
C LYS A 135 -8.28 -16.73 43.76
N GLN A 136 -7.51 -17.56 44.43
CA GLN A 136 -7.35 -17.51 45.90
C GLN A 136 -6.59 -16.25 46.32
N PHE A 137 -5.57 -15.86 45.57
CA PHE A 137 -4.87 -14.60 45.78
C PHE A 137 -5.83 -13.39 45.71
N ILE A 138 -6.66 -13.29 44.63
CA ILE A 138 -7.64 -12.17 44.51
C ILE A 138 -8.63 -12.17 45.70
N LYS A 139 -9.07 -13.32 46.19
CA LYS A 139 -9.92 -13.37 47.39
C LYS A 139 -9.18 -12.89 48.64
N ARG A 140 -7.95 -13.35 48.87
CA ARG A 140 -7.07 -12.89 49.96
C ARG A 140 -6.84 -11.36 49.88
N LEU A 141 -6.59 -10.85 48.67
CA LEU A 141 -6.43 -9.40 48.42
C LEU A 141 -7.71 -8.65 48.79
N ALA A 142 -8.89 -9.15 48.36
CA ALA A 142 -10.18 -8.52 48.64
C ALA A 142 -10.48 -8.52 50.17
N GLU A 143 -10.21 -9.61 50.85
CA GLU A 143 -10.36 -9.72 52.30
C GLU A 143 -9.43 -8.76 53.06
N GLY A 144 -8.16 -8.63 52.66
CA GLY A 144 -7.21 -7.70 53.24
C GLY A 144 -7.66 -6.22 53.02
N VAL A 145 -8.08 -5.87 51.81
CA VAL A 145 -8.60 -4.52 51.52
C VAL A 145 -9.88 -4.23 52.34
N LYS A 146 -10.79 -5.20 52.44
CA LYS A 146 -12.03 -5.08 53.22
C LYS A 146 -11.72 -4.88 54.70
N SER A 147 -10.85 -5.69 55.28
CA SER A 147 -10.44 -5.57 56.71
C SER A 147 -9.84 -4.20 57.00
N LYS A 148 -8.97 -3.71 56.10
CA LYS A 148 -8.37 -2.38 56.24
C LYS A 148 -9.42 -1.26 56.12
N TRP A 149 -10.40 -1.40 55.23
CA TRP A 149 -11.54 -0.49 55.12
C TRP A 149 -12.36 -0.47 56.40
N GLU A 150 -12.76 -1.65 56.93
CA GLU A 150 -13.60 -1.79 58.11
C GLU A 150 -12.91 -1.24 59.38
N THR A 151 -11.59 -1.36 59.48
CA THR A 151 -10.79 -0.75 60.59
C THR A 151 -10.84 0.76 60.54
N LEU A 152 -10.88 1.36 59.36
CA LEU A 152 -10.83 2.84 59.20
C LEU A 152 -12.21 3.52 59.22
N TYR A 153 -13.22 2.82 58.66
CA TYR A 153 -14.53 3.41 58.35
C TYR A 153 -15.74 2.69 58.94
N GLY A 154 -15.51 1.59 59.68
CA GLY A 154 -16.54 0.72 60.21
C GLY A 154 -17.08 -0.32 59.19
N PRO A 155 -18.11 -1.10 59.54
CA PRO A 155 -18.59 -2.22 58.73
C PRO A 155 -18.88 -1.85 57.27
N LEU A 156 -18.36 -2.67 56.33
CA LEU A 156 -18.52 -2.44 54.88
C LEU A 156 -19.97 -2.64 54.45
N ASN A 157 -20.57 -1.61 53.87
CA ASN A 157 -21.91 -1.73 53.31
C ASN A 157 -21.87 -2.58 52.01
N LYS A 158 -22.85 -3.44 51.82
CA LYS A 158 -22.99 -4.24 50.57
C LYS A 158 -23.06 -3.44 49.29
N SER A 159 -23.53 -2.19 49.33
CA SER A 159 -23.51 -1.26 48.19
C SER A 159 -22.11 -0.86 47.70
N LYS A 160 -21.07 -1.15 48.49
CA LYS A 160 -19.70 -0.96 48.12
C LYS A 160 -19.08 -2.13 47.35
N LEU A 161 -19.82 -3.21 47.16
CA LEU A 161 -19.41 -4.37 46.40
C LEU A 161 -20.11 -4.39 45.06
N PRO A 162 -19.40 -4.37 43.93
CA PRO A 162 -20.01 -4.34 42.61
C PRO A 162 -20.75 -5.66 42.34
N ASP A 163 -21.82 -5.60 41.63
CA ASP A 163 -22.49 -6.80 41.11
C ASP A 163 -21.97 -7.18 39.70
N ALA A 164 -22.60 -8.17 39.06
CA ALA A 164 -22.17 -8.63 37.74
C ALA A 164 -22.55 -7.65 36.61
N ALA A 165 -23.58 -6.78 36.81
CA ALA A 165 -23.92 -5.73 35.84
C ALA A 165 -22.94 -4.57 35.95
N ASP A 166 -22.60 -4.18 37.17
CA ASP A 166 -21.59 -3.16 37.45
C ASP A 166 -20.23 -3.51 36.84
N VAL A 167 -19.80 -4.77 36.95
CA VAL A 167 -18.55 -5.25 36.38
C VAL A 167 -18.54 -5.16 34.86
N ARG A 168 -19.66 -5.52 34.19
CA ARG A 168 -19.77 -5.35 32.72
C ARG A 168 -19.78 -3.89 32.31
N TYR A 169 -20.51 -3.05 33.03
CA TYR A 169 -20.54 -1.60 32.77
C TYR A 169 -19.15 -0.98 32.96
N MET A 170 -18.43 -1.30 34.03
CA MET A 170 -17.05 -0.85 34.23
C MET A 170 -16.13 -1.26 33.08
N ALA A 171 -16.23 -2.52 32.64
CA ALA A 171 -15.44 -2.99 31.50
C ALA A 171 -15.74 -2.19 30.22
N SER A 172 -17.01 -1.88 29.95
CA SER A 172 -17.42 -1.12 28.75
C SER A 172 -16.90 0.31 28.74
N ILE A 173 -16.88 0.99 29.90
CA ILE A 173 -16.36 2.39 29.98
C ILE A 173 -14.84 2.48 30.04
N LEU A 174 -14.15 1.41 30.50
CA LEU A 174 -12.68 1.35 30.56
C LEU A 174 -12.06 0.86 29.27
N ARG A 175 -12.65 -0.16 28.65
CA ARG A 175 -12.24 -0.74 27.38
C ARG A 175 -13.47 -1.33 26.70
N GLY A 176 -14.28 -0.47 26.08
CA GLY A 176 -15.42 -0.89 25.29
C GLY A 176 -14.98 -1.70 24.06
N ASP A 177 -15.84 -2.60 23.63
CA ASP A 177 -15.68 -3.27 22.35
C ASP A 177 -15.76 -2.23 21.23
N PHE A 178 -14.85 -2.30 20.30
CA PHE A 178 -14.88 -1.51 19.08
C PHE A 178 -14.44 -2.37 17.90
N ASP A 179 -15.07 -2.14 16.77
CA ASP A 179 -14.67 -2.67 15.48
C ASP A 179 -14.27 -1.47 14.61
N CYS A 180 -12.98 -1.19 14.56
CA CYS A 180 -12.43 -0.14 13.72
C CYS A 180 -11.63 -0.79 12.60
N ALA A 181 -12.17 -0.72 11.39
CA ALA A 181 -11.41 -1.07 10.20
C ALA A 181 -10.15 -0.18 10.11
N VAL A 182 -9.06 -0.77 9.63
CA VAL A 182 -7.84 0.01 9.35
C VAL A 182 -8.21 1.13 8.38
N SER A 183 -7.85 2.37 8.69
CA SER A 183 -8.19 3.51 7.83
C SER A 183 -7.63 3.32 6.42
N MET A 184 -8.35 3.82 5.42
CA MET A 184 -7.98 3.68 4.01
C MET A 184 -6.57 4.21 3.75
N ASN A 185 -6.20 5.36 4.33
CA ASN A 185 -4.86 5.92 4.18
C ASN A 185 -3.76 4.97 4.66
N VAL A 186 -3.94 4.33 5.84
CA VAL A 186 -2.98 3.36 6.36
C VAL A 186 -2.91 2.11 5.48
N GLN A 187 -4.06 1.62 4.97
CA GLN A 187 -4.08 0.48 4.04
C GLN A 187 -3.31 0.79 2.75
N LEU A 188 -3.57 1.96 2.14
CA LEU A 188 -2.90 2.41 0.93
C LEU A 188 -1.39 2.60 1.15
N HIS A 189 -1.00 3.19 2.29
CA HIS A 189 0.41 3.40 2.63
C HIS A 189 1.17 2.08 2.81
N ASN A 190 0.65 1.17 3.63
CA ASN A 190 1.27 -0.14 3.86
C ASN A 190 1.38 -0.96 2.57
N ALA A 191 0.34 -0.93 1.73
CA ALA A 191 0.36 -1.58 0.42
C ALA A 191 1.43 -0.97 -0.49
N SER A 192 1.55 0.37 -0.53
CA SER A 192 2.56 1.07 -1.32
C SER A 192 3.99 0.69 -0.88
N GLU A 193 4.29 0.69 0.41
CA GLU A 193 5.61 0.28 0.92
C GLU A 193 5.95 -1.17 0.55
N ALA A 194 4.99 -2.08 0.68
CA ALA A 194 5.19 -3.48 0.32
C ALA A 194 5.45 -3.67 -1.19
N LEU A 195 4.75 -2.92 -2.04
CA LEU A 195 4.96 -2.94 -3.50
C LEU A 195 6.33 -2.39 -3.89
N ILE A 196 6.79 -1.31 -3.24
CA ILE A 196 8.15 -0.76 -3.44
C ILE A 196 9.22 -1.79 -3.06
N ALA A 197 9.03 -2.52 -1.98
CA ALA A 197 9.97 -3.57 -1.56
C ALA A 197 10.08 -4.68 -2.60
N LEU A 198 8.96 -5.14 -3.17
CA LEU A 198 8.94 -6.14 -4.25
C LEU A 198 9.65 -5.64 -5.52
N THR A 199 9.46 -4.36 -5.87
CA THR A 199 10.13 -3.76 -7.04
C THR A 199 11.65 -3.79 -6.90
N LYS A 200 12.18 -3.52 -5.70
CA LYS A 200 13.63 -3.59 -5.43
C LYS A 200 14.22 -5.00 -5.61
N GLU A 201 13.46 -6.03 -5.31
CA GLU A 201 13.90 -7.42 -5.53
C GLU A 201 14.07 -7.74 -7.02
N GLN A 202 13.28 -7.13 -7.89
CA GLN A 202 13.36 -7.36 -9.33
C GLN A 202 14.60 -6.74 -9.99
N TYR A 203 15.23 -5.74 -9.38
CA TYR A 203 16.48 -5.19 -9.91
C TYR A 203 17.60 -6.22 -10.04
N ARG A 204 17.54 -7.30 -9.26
CA ARG A 204 18.49 -8.41 -9.36
C ARG A 204 18.47 -9.12 -10.72
N CYS A 205 17.36 -9.05 -11.46
CA CYS A 205 17.31 -9.64 -12.80
C CYS A 205 18.25 -8.92 -13.78
N LEU A 206 18.43 -7.61 -13.64
CA LEU A 206 19.35 -6.84 -14.48
C LEU A 206 20.80 -7.23 -14.22
N ASP A 207 21.17 -7.54 -12.98
CA ASP A 207 22.53 -8.00 -12.65
C ASP A 207 22.83 -9.35 -13.30
N GLN A 208 21.83 -10.25 -13.38
CA GLN A 208 21.96 -11.54 -14.04
C GLN A 208 22.05 -11.44 -15.58
N LEU A 209 21.55 -10.35 -16.16
CA LEU A 209 21.51 -10.13 -17.60
C LEU A 209 22.63 -9.21 -18.10
N ASP A 210 23.46 -8.66 -17.21
CA ASP A 210 24.41 -7.58 -17.49
C ASP A 210 25.44 -7.92 -18.59
N ASP A 211 25.87 -9.18 -18.67
CA ASP A 211 26.83 -9.65 -19.67
C ASP A 211 26.19 -9.86 -21.07
N ASN A 212 24.85 -9.81 -21.18
CA ASN A 212 24.15 -10.08 -22.42
C ASN A 212 23.94 -8.79 -23.22
N PRO A 213 24.45 -8.71 -24.46
CA PRO A 213 24.33 -7.50 -25.27
C PRO A 213 22.90 -7.24 -25.75
N ARG A 214 22.05 -8.26 -25.83
CA ARG A 214 20.69 -8.19 -26.37
C ARG A 214 19.72 -8.96 -25.49
N CYS A 215 18.78 -8.22 -24.88
CA CYS A 215 17.81 -8.78 -23.96
C CYS A 215 16.39 -8.34 -24.31
N LEU A 216 15.45 -9.28 -24.25
CA LEU A 216 14.01 -9.04 -24.28
C LEU A 216 13.43 -9.38 -22.91
N ILE A 217 13.01 -8.38 -22.16
CA ILE A 217 12.43 -8.52 -20.83
C ILE A 217 10.91 -8.40 -20.97
N GLN A 218 10.22 -9.51 -20.81
CA GLN A 218 8.78 -9.61 -20.97
C GLN A 218 8.09 -9.65 -19.61
N GLY A 219 6.95 -9.00 -19.51
CA GLY A 219 6.11 -9.11 -18.31
C GLY A 219 4.78 -8.40 -18.50
N PRO A 220 3.71 -8.86 -17.86
CA PRO A 220 2.43 -8.16 -17.88
C PRO A 220 2.53 -6.81 -17.18
N ALA A 221 1.40 -6.05 -17.22
CA ALA A 221 1.30 -4.81 -16.47
C ALA A 221 1.62 -5.03 -14.99
N GLY A 222 2.27 -4.04 -14.36
CA GLY A 222 2.59 -4.10 -12.94
C GLY A 222 3.87 -4.84 -12.57
N THR A 223 4.62 -5.40 -13.53
CA THR A 223 5.87 -6.11 -13.24
C THR A 223 7.11 -5.22 -13.17
N GLY A 224 6.96 -3.89 -13.13
CA GLY A 224 8.08 -2.96 -12.93
C GLY A 224 8.95 -2.70 -14.16
N LYS A 225 8.54 -3.05 -15.40
CA LYS A 225 9.31 -2.89 -16.64
C LYS A 225 9.91 -1.49 -16.81
N THR A 226 9.12 -0.45 -16.64
CA THR A 226 9.57 0.94 -16.78
C THR A 226 10.67 1.30 -15.77
N LEU A 227 10.55 0.86 -14.52
CA LEU A 227 11.57 1.09 -13.50
C LEU A 227 12.85 0.30 -13.80
N LEU A 228 12.73 -0.91 -14.31
CA LEU A 228 13.87 -1.70 -14.79
C LEU A 228 14.54 -1.04 -16.01
N ALA A 229 13.76 -0.47 -16.93
CA ALA A 229 14.30 0.27 -18.08
C ALA A 229 15.12 1.49 -17.62
N ILE A 230 14.62 2.24 -16.65
CA ILE A 230 15.36 3.37 -16.04
C ILE A 230 16.67 2.89 -15.42
N GLU A 231 16.63 1.82 -14.64
CA GLU A 231 17.82 1.30 -13.96
C GLU A 231 18.86 0.78 -14.97
N GLU A 232 18.40 0.13 -16.04
CA GLU A 232 19.26 -0.32 -17.14
C GLU A 232 19.95 0.85 -17.86
N VAL A 233 19.21 1.95 -18.10
CA VAL A 233 19.79 3.20 -18.63
C VAL A 233 20.86 3.73 -17.69
N LYS A 234 20.56 3.88 -16.40
CA LYS A 234 21.51 4.40 -15.40
C LYS A 234 22.79 3.58 -15.33
N LYS A 235 22.67 2.24 -15.30
CA LYS A 235 23.82 1.34 -15.33
C LYS A 235 24.68 1.51 -16.59
N SER A 236 24.03 1.64 -17.74
CA SER A 236 24.73 1.79 -19.03
C SER A 236 25.42 3.13 -19.15
N VAL A 237 24.76 4.22 -18.75
CA VAL A 237 25.40 5.56 -18.71
C VAL A 237 26.56 5.59 -17.72
N ALA A 238 26.43 4.97 -16.54
CA ALA A 238 27.52 4.87 -15.57
C ALA A 238 28.75 4.11 -16.11
N ARG A 239 28.59 3.26 -17.12
CA ARG A 239 29.68 2.62 -17.87
C ARG A 239 30.26 3.49 -18.97
N GLY A 240 29.79 4.72 -19.16
CA GLY A 240 30.21 5.63 -20.20
C GLY A 240 29.61 5.38 -21.58
N GLU A 241 28.55 4.60 -21.67
CA GLU A 241 27.82 4.32 -22.92
C GLU A 241 26.92 5.50 -23.31
N LYS A 242 26.88 5.89 -24.59
CA LYS A 242 25.83 6.77 -25.13
C LYS A 242 24.53 5.99 -25.29
N VAL A 243 23.54 6.32 -24.47
CA VAL A 243 22.29 5.55 -24.37
C VAL A 243 21.10 6.37 -24.89
N ALA A 244 20.24 5.73 -25.69
CA ALA A 244 18.90 6.23 -25.99
C ALA A 244 17.85 5.40 -25.26
N LEU A 245 16.85 6.08 -24.66
CA LEU A 245 15.66 5.49 -24.10
C LEU A 245 14.45 5.86 -24.95
N PHE A 246 13.90 4.89 -25.67
CA PHE A 246 12.71 5.05 -26.49
C PHE A 246 11.47 4.49 -25.81
N CYS A 247 10.32 5.15 -26.02
CA CYS A 247 9.00 4.62 -25.71
C CYS A 247 8.01 5.03 -26.80
N PHE A 248 6.77 4.51 -26.72
CA PHE A 248 5.73 4.85 -27.69
C PHE A 248 4.88 6.04 -27.24
N ASN A 249 4.52 6.11 -25.96
CA ASN A 249 3.56 7.07 -25.42
C ASN A 249 4.23 8.40 -25.04
N SER A 250 3.65 9.54 -25.49
CA SER A 250 4.19 10.88 -25.21
C SER A 250 4.17 11.23 -23.71
N ASN A 251 3.10 10.92 -22.98
CA ASN A 251 3.02 11.21 -21.54
C ASN A 251 4.06 10.41 -20.75
N LEU A 252 4.32 9.16 -21.16
CA LEU A 252 5.40 8.38 -20.58
C LEU A 252 6.77 8.97 -20.90
N ALA A 253 6.97 9.41 -22.15
CA ALA A 253 8.21 10.07 -22.56
C ALA A 253 8.46 11.35 -21.76
N ASP A 254 7.45 12.18 -21.56
CA ASP A 254 7.54 13.42 -20.80
C ASP A 254 7.85 13.12 -19.32
N TRP A 255 7.22 12.09 -18.74
CA TRP A 255 7.53 11.64 -17.38
C TRP A 255 8.97 11.14 -17.25
N LEU A 256 9.44 10.32 -18.19
CA LEU A 256 10.83 9.84 -18.22
C LEU A 256 11.83 11.00 -18.35
N ASN A 257 11.54 11.99 -19.22
CA ASN A 257 12.37 13.19 -19.37
C ASN A 257 12.43 13.98 -18.05
N SER A 258 11.30 14.23 -17.40
CA SER A 258 11.26 14.90 -16.11
C SER A 258 12.09 14.14 -15.07
N TYR A 259 11.91 12.82 -15.01
CA TYR A 259 12.63 11.95 -14.08
C TYR A 259 14.16 12.06 -14.24
N PHE A 260 14.66 12.01 -15.48
CA PHE A 260 16.10 12.11 -15.72
C PHE A 260 16.63 13.55 -15.60
N SER A 261 15.81 14.58 -15.85
CA SER A 261 16.19 15.98 -15.69
C SER A 261 16.54 16.34 -14.25
N ASP A 262 15.91 15.67 -13.27
CA ASP A 262 16.17 15.87 -11.85
C ASP A 262 17.43 15.11 -11.36
N MET A 263 18.05 14.29 -12.23
CA MET A 263 19.22 13.49 -11.89
C MET A 263 20.55 14.17 -12.28
N PRO A 264 21.68 13.76 -11.65
CA PRO A 264 23.00 14.20 -12.07
C PRO A 264 23.27 13.86 -13.54
N GLU A 265 24.00 14.74 -14.23
CA GLU A 265 24.36 14.56 -15.65
C GLU A 265 25.05 13.22 -15.94
N SER A 266 25.83 12.72 -14.98
CA SER A 266 26.57 11.45 -15.07
C SER A 266 25.71 10.19 -15.20
N VAL A 267 24.39 10.31 -15.03
CA VAL A 267 23.43 9.19 -15.17
C VAL A 267 22.31 9.50 -16.16
N ARG A 268 22.37 10.66 -16.85
CA ARG A 268 21.40 11.03 -17.88
C ARG A 268 21.73 10.37 -19.21
N PRO A 269 20.75 9.75 -19.89
CA PRO A 269 20.97 9.25 -21.24
C PRO A 269 21.08 10.39 -22.25
N GLU A 270 21.68 10.14 -23.40
CA GLU A 270 21.81 11.08 -24.51
C GLU A 270 20.45 11.49 -25.09
N PHE A 271 19.53 10.53 -25.16
CA PHE A 271 18.17 10.77 -25.63
C PHE A 271 17.14 10.05 -24.76
N VAL A 272 16.06 10.77 -24.41
CA VAL A 272 14.85 10.21 -23.80
C VAL A 272 13.63 10.74 -24.56
N GLY A 273 12.78 9.86 -25.08
CA GLY A 273 11.60 10.32 -25.78
C GLY A 273 10.83 9.23 -26.52
N THR A 274 9.81 9.67 -27.24
CA THR A 274 9.14 8.75 -28.19
C THR A 274 10.02 8.53 -29.41
N LEU A 275 9.93 7.31 -29.98
CA LEU A 275 10.61 7.03 -31.25
C LEU A 275 10.19 8.00 -32.35
N HIS A 276 8.91 8.41 -32.38
CA HIS A 276 8.40 9.40 -33.35
C HIS A 276 9.08 10.77 -33.20
N LYS A 277 9.31 11.23 -31.95
CA LYS A 277 10.02 12.50 -31.70
C LYS A 277 11.44 12.42 -32.21
N TYR A 278 12.13 11.30 -31.96
CA TYR A 278 13.48 11.06 -32.47
C TYR A 278 13.53 11.07 -34.01
N MET A 279 12.62 10.30 -34.66
CA MET A 279 12.51 10.29 -36.13
C MET A 279 12.28 11.69 -36.71
N THR A 280 11.38 12.48 -36.10
CA THR A 280 11.10 13.85 -36.51
C THR A 280 12.34 14.74 -36.39
N GLN A 281 13.09 14.61 -35.29
CA GLN A 281 14.31 15.37 -35.06
C GLN A 281 15.37 15.06 -36.13
N VAL A 282 15.67 13.78 -36.32
CA VAL A 282 16.71 13.34 -37.27
C VAL A 282 16.36 13.70 -38.70
N ALA A 283 15.09 13.48 -39.12
CA ALA A 283 14.64 13.84 -40.46
C ALA A 283 14.67 15.36 -40.70
N LYS A 284 14.36 16.16 -39.66
CA LYS A 284 14.42 17.63 -39.74
C LYS A 284 15.88 18.13 -39.82
N GLU A 285 16.79 17.58 -39.07
CA GLU A 285 18.23 17.93 -39.09
C GLU A 285 18.85 17.64 -40.45
N ALA A 286 18.38 16.62 -41.17
CA ALA A 286 18.81 16.25 -42.50
C ALA A 286 18.02 16.95 -43.64
N ASP A 287 17.07 17.84 -43.33
CA ASP A 287 16.17 18.47 -44.28
C ASP A 287 15.31 17.48 -45.13
N LEU A 288 15.02 16.32 -44.51
CA LEU A 288 14.26 15.22 -45.10
C LEU A 288 12.84 15.05 -44.51
N LEU A 289 12.43 15.96 -43.60
CA LEU A 289 11.13 15.83 -42.91
C LEU A 289 9.95 15.90 -43.90
N PRO A 290 9.16 14.82 -44.03
CA PRO A 290 8.01 14.83 -44.91
C PRO A 290 6.92 15.80 -44.41
N PRO A 291 6.14 16.43 -45.32
CA PRO A 291 5.08 17.34 -44.91
C PRO A 291 4.00 16.59 -44.12
N TYR A 292 3.59 17.21 -42.99
CA TYR A 292 2.54 16.63 -42.16
C TYR A 292 1.19 16.63 -42.91
N PRO A 293 0.49 15.47 -42.98
CA PRO A 293 -0.76 15.38 -43.75
C PRO A 293 -1.89 16.16 -43.08
N HIS A 294 -2.68 16.86 -43.87
CA HIS A 294 -3.91 17.52 -43.42
C HIS A 294 -5.11 16.57 -43.34
N ASP A 295 -5.03 15.45 -44.05
CA ASP A 295 -6.06 14.40 -44.04
C ASP A 295 -5.88 13.47 -42.85
N PRO A 296 -6.86 13.37 -41.92
CA PRO A 296 -6.79 12.49 -40.77
C PRO A 296 -6.53 11.01 -41.12
N ASP A 297 -7.05 10.54 -42.26
CA ASP A 297 -6.88 9.15 -42.70
C ASP A 297 -5.42 8.82 -43.10
N ARG A 298 -4.65 9.86 -43.50
CA ARG A 298 -3.23 9.73 -43.85
C ARG A 298 -2.28 9.88 -42.67
N ILE A 299 -2.73 10.39 -41.52
CA ILE A 299 -1.88 10.57 -40.31
C ILE A 299 -1.24 9.25 -39.89
N ARG A 300 -2.00 8.18 -39.95
CA ARG A 300 -1.50 6.85 -39.60
C ARG A 300 -0.39 6.38 -40.54
N TYR A 301 -0.59 6.56 -41.88
CA TYR A 301 0.40 6.20 -42.89
C TYR A 301 1.68 7.03 -42.74
N TYR A 302 1.54 8.32 -42.46
CA TYR A 302 2.67 9.21 -42.18
C TYR A 302 3.56 8.67 -41.06
N TYR A 303 3.00 8.31 -39.90
CA TYR A 303 3.78 7.81 -38.79
C TYR A 303 4.31 6.38 -38.98
N GLN A 304 3.64 5.57 -39.79
CA GLN A 304 4.04 4.16 -39.99
C GLN A 304 4.99 3.96 -41.16
N THR A 305 5.03 4.91 -42.12
CA THR A 305 5.80 4.77 -43.37
C THR A 305 6.63 6.01 -43.66
N ASP A 306 5.99 7.17 -43.94
CA ASP A 306 6.69 8.35 -44.49
C ASP A 306 7.78 8.85 -43.51
N LEU A 307 7.48 9.01 -42.24
CA LEU A 307 8.40 9.52 -41.22
C LEU A 307 9.54 8.51 -40.90
N PRO A 308 9.27 7.22 -40.69
CA PRO A 308 10.33 6.23 -40.51
C PRO A 308 11.30 6.11 -41.69
N GLU A 309 10.78 6.10 -42.93
CA GLU A 309 11.63 6.06 -44.11
C GLU A 309 12.54 7.29 -44.21
N ALA A 310 12.00 8.48 -44.00
CA ALA A 310 12.78 9.72 -44.00
C ALA A 310 13.88 9.70 -42.91
N ALA A 311 13.54 9.24 -41.72
CA ALA A 311 14.47 9.13 -40.62
C ALA A 311 15.58 8.08 -40.90
N ALA A 312 15.22 6.93 -41.48
CA ALA A 312 16.19 5.90 -41.85
C ALA A 312 17.21 6.43 -42.90
N TYR A 313 16.74 7.18 -43.91
CA TYR A 313 17.64 7.84 -44.87
C TYR A 313 18.55 8.87 -44.19
N ALA A 314 18.01 9.71 -43.33
CA ALA A 314 18.77 10.72 -42.60
C ALA A 314 19.90 10.10 -41.75
N LEU A 315 19.63 8.97 -41.10
CA LEU A 315 20.63 8.26 -40.27
C LEU A 315 21.79 7.70 -41.08
N LEU A 316 21.63 7.42 -42.36
CA LEU A 316 22.75 7.02 -43.24
C LEU A 316 23.77 8.16 -43.46
N GLU A 317 23.31 9.42 -43.36
CA GLU A 317 24.16 10.59 -43.59
C GLU A 317 24.76 11.17 -42.30
N THR A 318 24.01 11.16 -41.18
CA THR A 318 24.41 11.87 -39.95
C THR A 318 25.37 11.11 -39.06
N GLY A 319 25.39 9.79 -39.12
CA GLY A 319 26.43 8.96 -38.47
C GLY A 319 26.50 8.97 -36.93
N GLU A 320 25.65 9.74 -36.25
CA GLU A 320 25.58 9.72 -34.77
C GLU A 320 24.85 8.46 -34.27
N LEU A 321 25.63 7.58 -33.62
CA LEU A 321 25.14 6.30 -33.20
C LEU A 321 25.20 6.13 -31.66
N PHE A 322 24.17 5.53 -31.10
CA PHE A 322 24.14 5.14 -29.71
C PHE A 322 24.91 3.85 -29.47
N ASP A 323 25.59 3.77 -28.32
CA ASP A 323 26.25 2.52 -27.87
C ASP A 323 25.23 1.49 -27.45
N LYS A 324 24.13 1.94 -26.87
CA LYS A 324 23.03 1.11 -26.40
C LYS A 324 21.66 1.76 -26.59
N ILE A 325 20.68 0.95 -26.93
CA ILE A 325 19.28 1.35 -26.99
C ILE A 325 18.48 0.58 -25.95
N VAL A 326 17.68 1.31 -25.16
CA VAL A 326 16.68 0.77 -24.25
C VAL A 326 15.29 1.18 -24.77
N VAL A 327 14.38 0.24 -24.86
CA VAL A 327 13.00 0.49 -25.34
C VAL A 327 12.02 0.05 -24.28
N ASP A 328 11.18 0.97 -23.80
CA ASP A 328 10.02 0.62 -22.97
C ASP A 328 8.75 0.55 -23.83
N GLU A 329 7.80 -0.32 -23.43
CA GLU A 329 6.60 -0.66 -24.18
C GLU A 329 6.91 -1.14 -25.63
N ALA A 330 7.95 -1.96 -25.76
CA ALA A 330 8.50 -2.40 -27.04
C ALA A 330 7.48 -3.09 -27.96
N GLN A 331 6.41 -3.71 -27.43
CA GLN A 331 5.37 -4.34 -28.24
C GLN A 331 4.66 -3.35 -29.21
N ASP A 332 4.71 -2.05 -28.93
CA ASP A 332 4.13 -1.03 -29.81
C ASP A 332 5.12 -0.50 -30.87
N LEU A 333 6.42 -0.84 -30.71
CA LEU A 333 7.51 -0.35 -31.56
C LEU A 333 8.16 -1.43 -32.43
N ILE A 334 7.77 -2.71 -32.33
CA ILE A 334 8.31 -3.79 -33.15
C ILE A 334 7.54 -3.85 -34.49
N ARG A 335 7.94 -2.99 -35.42
CA ARG A 335 7.50 -2.93 -36.83
C ARG A 335 8.74 -2.80 -37.72
N ASP A 336 8.67 -3.31 -38.93
CA ASP A 336 9.84 -3.35 -39.82
C ASP A 336 10.44 -1.94 -40.01
N SER A 337 9.62 -0.94 -40.37
CA SER A 337 10.08 0.44 -40.55
C SER A 337 10.66 1.10 -39.28
N TYR A 338 10.17 0.73 -38.10
CA TYR A 338 10.72 1.24 -36.83
C TYR A 338 12.00 0.51 -36.43
N LEU A 339 12.09 -0.79 -36.71
CA LEU A 339 13.29 -1.57 -36.47
C LEU A 339 14.43 -1.11 -37.36
N ASP A 340 14.16 -0.66 -38.60
CA ASP A 340 15.13 -0.05 -39.48
C ASP A 340 15.73 1.23 -38.87
N VAL A 341 14.88 2.10 -38.32
CA VAL A 341 15.34 3.31 -37.62
C VAL A 341 16.14 2.99 -36.37
N ILE A 342 15.64 2.07 -35.52
CA ILE A 342 16.33 1.64 -34.30
C ILE A 342 17.68 1.00 -34.64
N GLY A 343 17.72 0.20 -35.69
CA GLY A 343 18.96 -0.39 -36.19
C GLY A 343 19.93 0.62 -36.77
N GLY A 344 19.39 1.62 -37.51
CA GLY A 344 20.16 2.69 -38.13
C GLY A 344 20.86 3.62 -37.12
N CYS A 345 20.22 3.88 -35.95
CA CYS A 345 20.84 4.72 -34.92
C CYS A 345 21.67 3.95 -33.87
N LEU A 346 21.75 2.62 -33.96
CA LEU A 346 22.50 1.78 -33.03
C LEU A 346 23.86 1.36 -33.61
N LYS A 347 24.95 1.56 -32.90
CA LYS A 347 26.27 1.03 -33.29
C LYS A 347 26.18 -0.49 -33.50
N LYS A 348 26.63 -0.95 -34.65
CA LYS A 348 26.61 -2.36 -35.12
C LYS A 348 25.22 -2.89 -35.45
N GLY A 349 24.19 -2.01 -35.50
CA GLY A 349 22.82 -2.37 -35.84
C GLY A 349 22.15 -3.34 -34.84
N LEU A 350 20.93 -3.75 -35.11
CA LEU A 350 20.17 -4.66 -34.23
C LEU A 350 20.81 -6.04 -34.11
N SER A 351 21.49 -6.52 -35.15
CA SER A 351 22.06 -7.87 -35.19
C SER A 351 23.28 -8.05 -34.27
N ARG A 352 24.09 -7.00 -34.05
CA ARG A 352 25.33 -7.05 -33.28
C ARG A 352 25.44 -5.98 -32.21
N GLY A 353 24.57 -4.99 -32.21
CA GLY A 353 24.52 -3.90 -31.24
C GLY A 353 23.99 -4.33 -29.88
N ARG A 354 24.02 -3.38 -28.92
CA ARG A 354 23.55 -3.60 -27.55
C ARG A 354 22.16 -2.97 -27.39
N TRP A 355 21.19 -3.80 -27.04
CA TRP A 355 19.84 -3.32 -26.79
C TRP A 355 19.13 -4.12 -25.71
N THR A 356 18.24 -3.45 -25.00
CA THR A 356 17.34 -4.06 -24.02
C THR A 356 15.92 -3.59 -24.29
N LEU A 357 15.01 -4.51 -24.62
CA LEU A 357 13.60 -4.25 -24.91
C LEU A 357 12.73 -4.72 -23.76
N PHE A 358 11.88 -3.84 -23.26
CA PHE A 358 10.90 -4.13 -22.22
C PHE A 358 9.51 -4.09 -22.83
N GLY A 359 8.69 -5.12 -22.63
CA GLY A 359 7.35 -5.15 -23.22
C GLY A 359 6.39 -6.17 -22.62
N ASP A 360 5.10 -5.95 -22.86
CA ASP A 360 4.01 -6.87 -22.58
C ASP A 360 3.45 -7.42 -23.91
N PHE A 361 3.93 -8.58 -24.29
CA PHE A 361 3.56 -9.24 -25.53
C PHE A 361 2.30 -10.10 -25.40
N SER A 362 1.68 -10.13 -24.24
CA SER A 362 0.47 -10.90 -23.97
C SER A 362 -0.82 -10.13 -24.22
N MET A 363 -0.99 -8.97 -23.56
CA MET A 363 -2.28 -8.25 -23.54
C MET A 363 -2.20 -6.77 -23.97
N GLN A 364 -1.07 -6.09 -23.76
CA GLN A 364 -0.99 -4.62 -23.99
C GLN A 364 -0.71 -4.19 -25.42
N ALA A 365 -0.63 -5.08 -26.38
CA ALA A 365 -0.46 -4.73 -27.80
C ALA A 365 -1.74 -4.05 -28.38
N ILE A 366 -2.14 -2.90 -27.81
CA ILE A 366 -3.35 -2.16 -28.24
C ILE A 366 -3.19 -1.64 -29.67
N TYR A 367 -1.98 -1.22 -30.02
CA TYR A 367 -1.65 -0.61 -31.30
C TYR A 367 -1.12 -1.61 -32.34
N ALA A 368 -0.84 -2.85 -31.94
CA ALA A 368 -0.45 -3.93 -32.84
C ALA A 368 -1.70 -4.63 -33.40
N GLU A 369 -2.33 -4.04 -34.40
CA GLU A 369 -3.57 -4.52 -35.03
C GLU A 369 -3.40 -5.95 -35.56
N GLY A 370 -4.10 -6.91 -34.94
CA GLY A 370 -4.20 -8.29 -35.42
C GLY A 370 -2.89 -9.10 -35.36
N VAL A 371 -1.79 -8.54 -34.87
CA VAL A 371 -0.51 -9.24 -34.75
C VAL A 371 -0.39 -9.79 -33.34
N SER A 372 -0.20 -11.11 -33.21
CA SER A 372 0.05 -11.74 -31.91
C SER A 372 1.44 -11.35 -31.39
N GLY A 373 1.57 -11.24 -30.04
CA GLY A 373 2.88 -10.97 -29.43
C GLY A 373 3.96 -11.99 -29.84
N THR A 374 3.57 -13.25 -30.12
CA THR A 374 4.46 -14.29 -30.65
C THR A 374 5.08 -13.87 -31.98
N LYS A 375 4.27 -13.37 -32.92
CA LYS A 375 4.77 -12.92 -34.23
C LYS A 375 5.70 -11.70 -34.12
N LEU A 376 5.47 -10.82 -33.13
CA LEU A 376 6.39 -9.71 -32.88
C LEU A 376 7.74 -10.20 -32.40
N ILE A 377 7.77 -11.25 -31.58
CA ILE A 377 9.02 -11.83 -31.10
C ILE A 377 9.72 -12.61 -32.21
N GLU A 378 8.99 -13.32 -33.06
CA GLU A 378 9.54 -14.02 -34.24
C GLU A 378 10.30 -13.07 -35.17
N LYS A 379 9.78 -11.85 -35.37
CA LYS A 379 10.52 -10.83 -36.15
C LYS A 379 11.89 -10.47 -35.57
N LEU A 380 12.02 -10.45 -34.25
CA LEU A 380 13.32 -10.22 -33.60
C LEU A 380 14.24 -11.43 -33.70
N ASP A 381 13.68 -12.64 -33.62
CA ASP A 381 14.44 -13.90 -33.82
C ASP A 381 15.03 -14.00 -35.24
N ASP A 382 14.31 -13.50 -36.24
CA ASP A 382 14.79 -13.47 -37.64
C ASP A 382 15.99 -12.53 -37.81
N ILE A 383 16.13 -11.51 -36.94
CA ILE A 383 17.24 -10.53 -37.01
C ILE A 383 18.49 -11.07 -36.28
N THR A 384 18.32 -11.62 -35.07
CA THR A 384 19.44 -12.04 -34.21
C THR A 384 19.01 -12.88 -33.03
N SER A 385 19.98 -13.59 -32.44
CA SER A 385 19.78 -14.27 -31.15
C SER A 385 19.86 -13.29 -30.00
N PHE A 386 18.97 -13.42 -29.01
CA PHE A 386 18.89 -12.63 -27.80
C PHE A 386 18.39 -13.44 -26.61
N ILE A 387 18.63 -12.95 -25.41
CA ILE A 387 18.12 -13.57 -24.19
C ILE A 387 16.69 -13.09 -23.94
N ARG A 388 15.81 -14.04 -23.60
CA ARG A 388 14.44 -13.77 -23.17
C ARG A 388 14.32 -13.98 -21.66
N PHE A 389 13.87 -12.95 -20.97
CA PHE A 389 13.60 -13.02 -19.54
C PHE A 389 12.12 -12.69 -19.28
N LYS A 390 11.48 -13.47 -18.40
CA LYS A 390 10.08 -13.26 -18.04
C LYS A 390 9.99 -12.78 -16.61
N LEU A 391 9.38 -11.60 -16.41
CA LEU A 391 8.99 -11.09 -15.12
C LEU A 391 7.69 -11.75 -14.68
N THR A 392 7.69 -12.36 -13.50
CA THR A 392 6.58 -13.16 -12.99
C THR A 392 5.92 -12.59 -11.74
N VAL A 393 6.45 -11.51 -11.15
CA VAL A 393 5.91 -10.91 -9.94
C VAL A 393 5.28 -9.56 -10.26
N ASN A 394 4.03 -9.36 -9.84
CA ASN A 394 3.40 -8.05 -9.91
C ASN A 394 3.81 -7.21 -8.69
N CYS A 395 4.49 -6.10 -8.93
CA CYS A 395 4.98 -5.15 -7.91
C CYS A 395 4.21 -3.83 -7.90
N ARG A 396 3.14 -3.70 -8.69
CA ARG A 396 2.37 -2.47 -8.82
C ARG A 396 1.02 -2.56 -8.14
N ASN A 397 0.28 -3.63 -8.41
CA ASN A 397 -1.12 -3.75 -8.05
C ASN A 397 -1.30 -4.60 -6.80
N THR A 398 -2.20 -4.23 -5.91
CA THR A 398 -2.61 -5.07 -4.78
C THR A 398 -3.40 -6.29 -5.26
N LYS A 399 -3.48 -7.31 -4.41
CA LYS A 399 -4.19 -8.57 -4.70
C LYS A 399 -5.66 -8.37 -5.15
N PRO A 400 -6.48 -7.49 -4.51
CA PRO A 400 -7.83 -7.22 -4.99
C PRO A 400 -7.85 -6.67 -6.42
N ILE A 401 -6.93 -5.76 -6.77
CA ILE A 401 -6.83 -5.18 -8.12
C ILE A 401 -6.40 -6.24 -9.13
N CYS A 402 -5.41 -7.08 -8.80
CA CYS A 402 -4.98 -8.17 -9.68
C CYS A 402 -6.13 -9.14 -9.98
N LYS A 403 -6.90 -9.53 -8.95
CA LYS A 403 -8.07 -10.39 -9.11
C LYS A 403 -9.14 -9.74 -10.00
N GLU A 404 -9.33 -8.43 -9.86
CA GLU A 404 -10.29 -7.68 -10.66
C GLU A 404 -9.88 -7.61 -12.13
N ILE A 405 -8.60 -7.36 -12.42
CA ILE A 405 -8.06 -7.40 -13.78
C ILE A 405 -8.36 -8.76 -14.43
N GLU A 406 -8.08 -9.86 -13.71
CA GLU A 406 -8.39 -11.21 -14.21
C GLU A 406 -9.89 -11.41 -14.42
N THR A 407 -10.72 -10.92 -13.48
CA THR A 407 -12.18 -11.03 -13.56
C THR A 407 -12.73 -10.32 -14.79
N VAL A 408 -12.34 -9.10 -15.04
CA VAL A 408 -12.86 -8.28 -16.14
C VAL A 408 -12.30 -8.73 -17.50
N THR A 409 -11.00 -9.00 -17.57
CA THR A 409 -10.32 -9.16 -18.86
C THR A 409 -10.07 -10.60 -19.29
N GLY A 410 -10.31 -11.59 -18.42
CA GLY A 410 -9.98 -13.00 -18.72
C GLY A 410 -8.50 -13.32 -18.70
N PHE A 411 -7.65 -12.34 -18.42
CA PHE A 411 -6.22 -12.55 -18.32
C PHE A 411 -5.92 -13.48 -17.13
N LYS A 412 -5.59 -14.73 -17.42
CA LYS A 412 -5.11 -15.65 -16.40
C LYS A 412 -3.64 -15.34 -16.13
N ALA A 413 -3.38 -14.67 -15.04
CA ALA A 413 -2.02 -14.53 -14.56
C ALA A 413 -1.44 -15.93 -14.24
N PRO A 414 -0.18 -16.25 -14.62
CA PRO A 414 0.51 -17.42 -14.08
C PRO A 414 0.46 -17.38 -12.55
N HIS A 415 0.35 -18.53 -11.90
CA HIS A 415 0.20 -18.63 -10.44
C HIS A 415 1.25 -17.85 -9.65
N ASP A 416 2.42 -17.60 -10.21
CA ASP A 416 3.52 -16.84 -9.61
C ASP A 416 3.38 -15.32 -9.77
N LEU A 417 2.42 -14.82 -10.56
CA LEU A 417 2.21 -13.39 -10.84
C LEU A 417 1.40 -12.65 -9.77
N TRP A 418 0.80 -13.37 -8.83
CA TRP A 418 0.00 -12.75 -7.81
C TRP A 418 0.89 -12.02 -6.80
N THR A 419 0.65 -10.72 -6.66
CA THR A 419 1.20 -10.00 -5.51
C THR A 419 0.66 -10.60 -4.21
N LYS A 420 1.52 -10.72 -3.21
CA LYS A 420 1.12 -11.08 -1.84
C LYS A 420 0.62 -9.86 -1.06
N VAL A 421 0.64 -8.69 -1.67
CA VAL A 421 0.28 -7.43 -1.03
C VAL A 421 -1.24 -7.28 -1.00
N ASP A 422 -1.82 -7.28 0.17
CA ASP A 422 -3.23 -6.98 0.38
C ASP A 422 -3.49 -5.48 0.25
N GLY A 423 -4.73 -5.11 -0.04
CA GLY A 423 -5.16 -3.73 -0.19
C GLY A 423 -6.67 -3.62 -0.04
N PRO A 424 -7.23 -2.39 -0.13
CA PRO A 424 -8.67 -2.21 -0.09
C PRO A 424 -9.35 -2.92 -1.27
N PRO A 425 -10.60 -3.37 -1.09
CA PRO A 425 -11.37 -3.95 -2.18
C PRO A 425 -11.63 -2.92 -3.28
N VAL A 426 -11.73 -3.39 -4.53
CA VAL A 426 -12.17 -2.56 -5.66
C VAL A 426 -13.62 -2.12 -5.43
N GLN A 427 -13.90 -0.84 -5.63
CA GLN A 427 -15.23 -0.28 -5.41
C GLN A 427 -15.91 0.02 -6.72
N TYR A 428 -17.11 -0.52 -6.89
CA TYR A 428 -17.99 -0.28 -8.03
C TYR A 428 -19.13 0.66 -7.65
N LEU A 429 -19.37 1.69 -8.48
CA LEU A 429 -20.44 2.67 -8.29
C LEU A 429 -21.27 2.77 -9.58
N THR A 430 -22.44 2.14 -9.56
CA THR A 430 -23.33 2.07 -10.74
C THR A 430 -24.08 3.37 -10.95
N TRP A 431 -24.16 3.86 -12.17
CA TRP A 431 -24.86 5.09 -12.55
C TRP A 431 -25.82 4.88 -13.74
N SER A 432 -26.89 5.68 -13.77
CA SER A 432 -27.88 5.66 -14.87
C SER A 432 -27.84 6.90 -15.74
N THR A 433 -27.41 8.04 -15.21
CA THR A 433 -27.28 9.31 -15.95
C THR A 433 -25.95 9.98 -15.62
N MET A 434 -25.49 10.90 -16.47
CA MET A 434 -24.26 11.68 -16.25
C MET A 434 -24.31 12.48 -14.93
N GLU A 435 -25.48 13.02 -14.57
CA GLU A 435 -25.67 13.74 -13.30
C GLU A 435 -25.52 12.78 -12.10
N SER A 436 -26.06 11.55 -12.19
CA SER A 436 -25.90 10.55 -11.14
C SER A 436 -24.47 10.09 -11.01
N GLN A 437 -23.75 9.95 -12.12
CA GLN A 437 -22.32 9.66 -12.15
C GLN A 437 -21.52 10.79 -11.51
N CYS A 438 -21.80 12.06 -11.86
CA CYS A 438 -21.15 13.23 -11.28
C CYS A 438 -21.31 13.27 -9.75
N LYS A 439 -22.52 12.99 -9.24
CA LYS A 439 -22.77 12.90 -7.78
C LYS A 439 -21.91 11.82 -7.13
N LYS A 440 -21.79 10.64 -7.75
CA LYS A 440 -20.97 9.53 -7.23
C LYS A 440 -19.49 9.85 -7.29
N LEU A 441 -19.02 10.46 -8.37
CA LEU A 441 -17.63 10.90 -8.48
C LEU A 441 -17.28 11.93 -7.39
N LYS A 442 -18.15 12.93 -7.16
CA LYS A 442 -18.00 13.89 -6.07
C LYS A 442 -17.96 13.20 -4.69
N ALA A 443 -18.79 12.18 -4.47
CA ALA A 443 -18.80 11.41 -3.23
C ALA A 443 -17.49 10.65 -3.01
N VAL A 444 -16.94 10.02 -4.05
CA VAL A 444 -15.63 9.33 -4.00
C VAL A 444 -14.51 10.32 -3.69
N LEU A 445 -14.46 11.44 -4.40
CA LEU A 445 -13.43 12.47 -4.17
C LEU A 445 -13.50 13.04 -2.75
N LYS A 446 -14.72 13.25 -2.24
CA LYS A 446 -14.91 13.68 -0.84
C LYS A 446 -14.45 12.59 0.13
N GLN A 447 -14.83 11.34 -0.07
CA GLN A 447 -14.40 10.21 0.78
C GLN A 447 -12.86 10.08 0.83
N LEU A 448 -12.19 10.24 -0.31
CA LEU A 448 -10.72 10.21 -0.38
C LEU A 448 -10.10 11.39 0.37
N ALA A 449 -10.65 12.60 0.22
CA ALA A 449 -10.21 13.78 0.95
C ALA A 449 -10.43 13.63 2.47
N ASP A 450 -11.60 13.14 2.90
CA ASP A 450 -11.92 12.86 4.31
C ASP A 450 -10.99 11.79 4.90
N SER A 451 -10.47 10.90 4.06
CA SER A 451 -9.46 9.88 4.40
C SER A 451 -8.02 10.41 4.33
N HIS A 452 -7.82 11.71 4.12
CA HIS A 452 -6.50 12.36 4.00
C HIS A 452 -5.62 11.80 2.87
N ILE A 453 -6.23 11.39 1.75
CA ILE A 453 -5.49 11.03 0.54
C ILE A 453 -5.14 12.30 -0.23
N GLU A 454 -3.85 12.47 -0.50
CA GLU A 454 -3.32 13.64 -1.22
C GLU A 454 -3.87 13.67 -2.66
N PRO A 455 -4.33 14.85 -3.16
CA PRO A 455 -4.96 14.95 -4.50
C PRO A 455 -4.08 14.46 -5.64
N GLU A 456 -2.77 14.65 -5.58
CA GLU A 456 -1.80 14.18 -6.58
C GLU A 456 -1.69 12.66 -6.66
N LYS A 457 -2.11 11.93 -5.62
CA LYS A 457 -2.18 10.47 -5.62
C LYS A 457 -3.44 9.92 -6.30
N ILE A 458 -4.30 10.80 -6.82
CA ILE A 458 -5.58 10.44 -7.44
C ILE A 458 -5.56 10.81 -8.91
N THR A 459 -5.82 9.85 -9.79
CA THR A 459 -6.03 10.08 -11.21
C THR A 459 -7.38 9.53 -11.64
N ILE A 460 -8.15 10.35 -12.36
CA ILE A 460 -9.39 9.95 -13.02
C ILE A 460 -9.06 9.57 -14.45
N LEU A 461 -9.40 8.36 -14.85
CA LEU A 461 -9.22 7.85 -16.20
C LEU A 461 -10.58 7.62 -16.87
N SER A 462 -10.71 7.98 -18.14
CA SER A 462 -11.92 7.77 -18.93
C SER A 462 -11.57 7.21 -20.32
N PRO A 463 -12.42 6.40 -20.94
CA PRO A 463 -12.31 6.08 -22.36
C PRO A 463 -12.59 7.30 -23.26
N ARG A 464 -13.19 8.36 -22.70
CA ARG A 464 -13.60 9.60 -23.38
C ARG A 464 -12.61 10.72 -23.16
N LYS A 465 -12.59 11.72 -24.05
CA LYS A 465 -11.89 12.97 -23.80
C LYS A 465 -12.59 13.78 -22.71
N ARG A 466 -11.91 14.76 -22.15
CA ARG A 466 -12.41 15.57 -21.02
C ARG A 466 -13.76 16.23 -21.32
N GLU A 467 -13.92 16.80 -22.50
CA GLU A 467 -15.14 17.47 -22.92
C GLU A 467 -16.38 16.57 -22.95
N ASP A 468 -16.19 15.28 -23.20
CA ASP A 468 -17.23 14.25 -23.30
C ASP A 468 -17.35 13.40 -22.03
N SER A 469 -16.48 13.63 -21.04
CA SER A 469 -16.43 12.89 -19.77
C SER A 469 -17.26 13.58 -18.69
N VAL A 470 -17.72 12.79 -17.70
CA VAL A 470 -18.34 13.30 -16.47
C VAL A 470 -17.48 14.35 -15.75
N VAL A 471 -16.17 14.34 -15.97
CA VAL A 471 -15.23 15.31 -15.38
C VAL A 471 -15.51 16.74 -15.82
N SER A 472 -16.08 16.96 -17.01
CA SER A 472 -16.51 18.29 -17.48
C SER A 472 -17.62 18.91 -16.60
N MET A 473 -18.36 18.09 -15.84
CA MET A 473 -19.45 18.52 -14.95
C MET A 473 -19.02 18.69 -13.49
N LEU A 474 -17.71 18.56 -13.17
CA LEU A 474 -17.20 18.65 -11.80
C LEU A 474 -17.03 20.11 -11.36
N ASP A 475 -18.10 20.72 -10.87
CA ASP A 475 -18.02 22.03 -10.21
C ASP A 475 -17.52 21.92 -8.77
N GLY A 476 -16.61 22.82 -8.38
CA GLY A 476 -16.09 22.90 -7.02
C GLY A 476 -14.91 21.95 -6.69
N TYR A 477 -14.45 21.17 -7.67
CA TYR A 477 -13.27 20.31 -7.56
C TYR A 477 -12.20 20.72 -8.57
N VAL A 478 -10.94 20.81 -8.12
CA VAL A 478 -9.82 21.12 -9.01
C VAL A 478 -9.26 19.82 -9.57
N VAL A 479 -9.71 19.46 -10.78
CA VAL A 479 -9.18 18.35 -11.56
C VAL A 479 -8.48 18.90 -12.79
N LYS A 480 -7.16 18.72 -12.88
CA LYS A 480 -6.36 19.18 -14.03
C LYS A 480 -6.10 18.05 -15.01
N ASP A 481 -5.86 18.41 -16.27
CA ASP A 481 -5.35 17.43 -17.22
C ASP A 481 -3.97 16.94 -16.74
N PHE A 482 -3.70 15.66 -17.00
CA PHE A 482 -2.40 15.11 -16.69
C PHE A 482 -1.30 15.86 -17.42
N SER A 483 -0.30 16.31 -16.68
CA SER A 483 0.88 17.00 -17.21
C SER A 483 2.12 16.55 -16.45
N VAL A 484 3.28 16.79 -17.03
CA VAL A 484 4.57 16.50 -16.43
C VAL A 484 5.36 17.82 -16.30
N PRO A 485 5.93 18.10 -15.11
CA PRO A 485 5.86 17.34 -13.87
C PRO A 485 4.43 17.30 -13.29
N PRO A 486 4.07 16.25 -12.53
CA PRO A 486 2.77 16.16 -11.88
C PRO A 486 2.56 17.34 -10.95
N GLY A 487 1.38 17.98 -11.02
CA GLY A 487 1.00 19.02 -10.06
C GLY A 487 0.45 18.42 -8.76
N MET A 488 0.16 19.29 -7.77
CA MET A 488 -0.43 18.91 -6.48
C MET A 488 -1.95 18.72 -6.54
N ASN A 489 -2.50 18.35 -7.70
CA ASN A 489 -3.95 18.23 -7.91
C ASN A 489 -4.32 16.84 -8.40
N THR A 490 -5.57 16.46 -8.18
CA THR A 490 -6.17 15.32 -8.88
C THR A 490 -6.08 15.54 -10.40
N THR A 491 -5.67 14.51 -11.12
CA THR A 491 -5.44 14.59 -12.56
C THR A 491 -6.50 13.81 -13.34
N PHE A 492 -6.72 14.24 -14.58
CA PHE A 492 -7.55 13.55 -15.57
C PHE A 492 -6.71 13.16 -16.78
N CYS A 493 -6.94 11.96 -17.30
CA CYS A 493 -6.36 11.51 -18.57
C CYS A 493 -7.28 10.51 -19.26
N THR A 494 -7.14 10.32 -20.56
CA THR A 494 -7.75 9.16 -21.21
C THR A 494 -6.98 7.88 -20.87
N ILE A 495 -7.69 6.74 -20.84
CA ILE A 495 -7.05 5.44 -20.54
C ILE A 495 -5.88 5.16 -21.48
N GLN A 496 -6.06 5.46 -22.79
CA GLN A 496 -5.01 5.25 -23.80
C GLN A 496 -3.78 6.12 -23.57
N ALA A 497 -4.00 7.42 -23.28
CA ALA A 497 -2.91 8.37 -23.08
C ALA A 497 -2.16 8.15 -21.74
N TYR A 498 -2.78 7.46 -20.79
CA TYR A 498 -2.18 7.11 -19.50
C TYR A 498 -1.44 5.74 -19.51
N LYS A 499 -1.33 5.09 -20.68
CA LYS A 499 -0.58 3.83 -20.82
C LYS A 499 0.90 4.04 -20.41
N GLY A 500 1.46 3.09 -19.65
CA GLY A 500 2.82 3.16 -19.11
C GLY A 500 2.95 3.87 -17.76
N LEU A 501 1.99 4.75 -17.42
CA LEU A 501 1.94 5.48 -16.16
C LEU A 501 1.15 4.73 -15.09
N GLU A 502 1.17 5.23 -13.85
CA GLU A 502 0.47 4.66 -12.70
C GLU A 502 0.20 5.73 -11.65
N ASN A 503 -0.75 5.48 -10.75
CA ASN A 503 -0.96 6.29 -9.55
C ASN A 503 -1.50 5.42 -8.40
N SER A 504 -1.41 5.92 -7.18
CA SER A 504 -1.86 5.21 -5.97
C SER A 504 -3.35 4.88 -6.06
N VAL A 505 -4.17 5.86 -6.43
CA VAL A 505 -5.62 5.71 -6.58
C VAL A 505 -6.05 6.05 -8.01
N ILE A 506 -6.74 5.12 -8.63
CA ILE A 506 -7.38 5.33 -9.95
C ILE A 506 -8.89 5.30 -9.80
N ILE A 507 -9.54 6.26 -10.44
CA ILE A 507 -10.99 6.31 -10.61
C ILE A 507 -11.28 6.13 -12.09
N LEU A 508 -11.82 4.98 -12.49
CA LEU A 508 -12.30 4.77 -13.86
C LEU A 508 -13.70 5.37 -14.00
N ALA A 509 -13.81 6.40 -14.80
CA ALA A 509 -15.08 7.08 -15.10
C ALA A 509 -15.60 6.70 -16.49
N ASP A 510 -16.88 6.94 -16.72
CA ASP A 510 -17.58 6.76 -18.01
C ASP A 510 -17.52 5.32 -18.55
N ILE A 511 -17.53 4.32 -17.67
CA ILE A 511 -17.48 2.92 -18.06
C ILE A 511 -18.88 2.46 -18.45
N GLU A 512 -19.12 2.27 -19.75
CA GLU A 512 -20.40 1.83 -20.31
C GLU A 512 -20.47 0.33 -20.63
N GLY A 513 -19.31 -0.37 -20.58
CA GLY A 513 -19.20 -1.80 -20.82
C GLY A 513 -17.77 -2.30 -20.61
N PHE A 514 -17.60 -3.60 -20.56
CA PHE A 514 -16.31 -4.27 -20.33
C PHE A 514 -15.80 -5.05 -21.56
N SER A 515 -16.51 -5.01 -22.67
CA SER A 515 -16.17 -5.74 -23.90
C SER A 515 -14.84 -5.32 -24.53
N ALA A 516 -14.36 -4.09 -24.26
CA ALA A 516 -13.05 -3.61 -24.69
C ALA A 516 -11.94 -4.11 -23.76
N GLU A 517 -11.72 -5.44 -23.71
CA GLU A 517 -10.82 -6.12 -22.74
C GLU A 517 -9.43 -5.48 -22.64
N LYS A 518 -8.80 -5.16 -23.79
CA LYS A 518 -7.46 -4.54 -23.80
C LYS A 518 -7.45 -3.15 -23.18
N LEU A 519 -8.48 -2.34 -23.42
CA LEU A 519 -8.62 -1.01 -22.85
C LEU A 519 -8.85 -1.10 -21.33
N MET A 520 -9.73 -2.01 -20.91
CA MET A 520 -9.99 -2.27 -19.50
C MET A 520 -8.75 -2.79 -18.78
N TYR A 521 -8.00 -3.69 -19.42
CA TYR A 521 -6.72 -4.16 -18.87
C TYR A 521 -5.76 -3.00 -18.60
N VAL A 522 -5.63 -2.06 -19.56
CA VAL A 522 -4.79 -0.87 -19.37
C VAL A 522 -5.34 -0.02 -18.22
N GLY A 523 -6.61 0.31 -18.20
CA GLY A 523 -7.21 1.20 -17.20
C GLY A 523 -7.11 0.65 -15.77
N LEU A 524 -7.54 -0.60 -15.56
CA LEU A 524 -7.51 -1.26 -14.26
C LEU A 524 -6.09 -1.42 -13.72
N SER A 525 -5.13 -1.76 -14.59
CA SER A 525 -3.75 -2.00 -14.19
C SER A 525 -2.94 -0.74 -13.83
N ARG A 526 -3.52 0.46 -13.99
CA ARG A 526 -2.87 1.73 -13.57
C ARG A 526 -2.94 2.00 -12.08
N ALA A 527 -3.91 1.39 -11.38
CA ALA A 527 -4.09 1.55 -9.94
C ALA A 527 -3.04 0.77 -9.16
N CYS A 528 -2.30 1.43 -8.27
CA CYS A 528 -1.36 0.72 -7.40
C CYS A 528 -2.09 0.11 -6.20
N THR A 529 -2.87 0.91 -5.47
CA THR A 529 -3.41 0.51 -4.18
C THR A 529 -4.91 0.70 -4.04
N GLY A 530 -5.51 1.69 -4.71
CA GLY A 530 -6.94 1.98 -4.67
C GLY A 530 -7.55 2.04 -6.06
N LEU A 531 -8.70 1.38 -6.26
CA LEU A 531 -9.41 1.36 -7.54
C LEU A 531 -10.90 1.56 -7.34
N TYR A 532 -11.43 2.55 -8.03
CA TYR A 532 -12.86 2.86 -8.11
C TYR A 532 -13.31 2.77 -9.56
N VAL A 533 -14.45 2.14 -9.81
CA VAL A 533 -15.03 1.99 -11.15
C VAL A 533 -16.44 2.58 -11.14
N LEU A 534 -16.66 3.64 -11.90
CA LEU A 534 -17.98 4.23 -12.14
C LEU A 534 -18.56 3.61 -13.41
N GLU A 535 -19.42 2.61 -13.21
CA GLU A 535 -20.02 1.80 -14.27
C GLU A 535 -21.48 2.19 -14.54
N SER A 536 -21.91 2.12 -15.79
CA SER A 536 -23.31 2.29 -16.15
C SER A 536 -24.16 1.07 -15.72
N ASP A 537 -25.49 1.22 -15.70
CA ASP A 537 -26.42 0.09 -15.47
C ASP A 537 -26.23 -1.04 -16.50
N SER A 538 -25.81 -0.72 -17.74
CA SER A 538 -25.49 -1.70 -18.77
C SER A 538 -24.18 -2.43 -18.48
N ALA A 539 -23.14 -1.67 -18.11
CA ALA A 539 -21.85 -2.23 -17.72
C ALA A 539 -21.96 -3.15 -16.51
N LYS A 540 -22.76 -2.76 -15.50
CA LYS A 540 -23.05 -3.62 -14.34
C LYS A 540 -23.62 -4.98 -14.74
N ARG A 541 -24.61 -5.00 -15.62
CA ARG A 541 -25.19 -6.26 -16.11
C ARG A 541 -24.17 -7.12 -16.86
N GLU A 542 -23.32 -6.48 -17.64
CA GLU A 542 -22.21 -7.17 -18.32
C GLU A 542 -21.21 -7.76 -17.31
N TYR A 543 -20.84 -7.01 -16.29
CA TYR A 543 -19.97 -7.44 -15.20
C TYR A 543 -20.56 -8.63 -14.41
N ASP A 544 -21.85 -8.54 -14.04
CA ASP A 544 -22.56 -9.64 -13.34
C ASP A 544 -22.55 -10.91 -14.18
N ASN A 545 -22.73 -10.79 -15.51
CA ASN A 545 -22.65 -11.92 -16.43
C ASN A 545 -21.23 -12.50 -16.55
N LEU A 546 -20.19 -11.64 -16.52
CA LEU A 546 -18.80 -12.08 -16.52
C LEU A 546 -18.49 -12.87 -15.23
N LEU A 547 -18.93 -12.39 -14.08
CA LEU A 547 -18.78 -13.09 -12.81
C LEU A 547 -19.46 -14.46 -12.83
N MET A 548 -20.71 -14.53 -13.30
CA MET A 548 -21.48 -15.78 -13.38
C MET A 548 -20.79 -16.80 -14.30
N ARG A 549 -20.36 -16.39 -15.49
CA ARG A 549 -19.66 -17.30 -16.42
C ARG A 549 -18.40 -17.88 -15.81
N ARG A 550 -17.69 -17.14 -14.97
CA ARG A 550 -16.45 -17.61 -14.33
C ARG A 550 -16.69 -18.52 -13.13
N LEU A 551 -17.73 -18.25 -12.36
CA LEU A 551 -18.15 -19.10 -11.24
C LEU A 551 -18.63 -20.48 -11.70
N PHE A 552 -19.18 -20.59 -12.91
CA PHE A 552 -19.70 -21.86 -13.45
C PHE A 552 -18.72 -22.58 -14.39
N ASN A 553 -17.61 -21.94 -14.80
CA ASN A 553 -16.57 -22.57 -15.64
C ASN A 553 -15.33 -23.03 -14.85
N GLU A 554 -15.35 -22.85 -13.53
CA GLU A 554 -14.44 -23.51 -12.59
C GLU A 554 -15.08 -24.79 -12.02
#